data_cc123acfc0c731492b76dec39fbfdefd
#
_entry.id   cc123acfc0c731492b76dec39fbfdefd
#
_cell.length_a   1.000
_cell.length_b   1.000
_cell.length_c   1.000
_cell.angle_alpha   90.00
_cell.angle_beta   90.00
_cell.angle_gamma   90.00
#
_symmetry.space_group_name_H-M   'P 1'
#
loop_
_entity.id
_entity.type
_entity.pdbx_description
1 polymer ?
#
loop_
_entity_poly.entity_id
_entity_poly.type
_entity_poly.pdbx_seq_one_letter_code
_entity_poly.pdbx_strand_id
1 'polypeptide(L)'
;EEIAVLRKYAGFGGLKCILNDANELADAAKWSKSDIELFAPTVELRRLIHDYSHNDREFKDYMDSLKASVLTAFYTDNRIVDAISDALKYQGVEIKSFLEPSAGQGAFIDSFLRNDRYPGAEVLAYEKDLLTGKILSALHPSILTRIEGFEKIERDFNGYFDVAACYVLFGDFVV
;
A
#
# COMPACT_ATOMS: atom_id res chain seq x y z
N GLU A 1 -1.93 -4.69 18.10
CA GLU A 1 -0.99 -5.76 17.68
C GLU A 1 -1.12 -6.02 16.18
N GLU A 2 -2.31 -6.28 15.65
CA GLU A 2 -2.59 -6.54 14.23
C GLU A 2 -2.18 -5.38 13.30
N ILE A 3 -2.49 -4.13 13.66
CA ILE A 3 -2.05 -2.93 12.92
C ILE A 3 -0.52 -2.90 12.75
N ALA A 4 0.24 -3.36 13.75
CA ALA A 4 1.69 -3.41 13.66
C ALA A 4 2.19 -4.46 12.64
N VAL A 5 1.43 -5.55 12.46
CA VAL A 5 1.70 -6.54 11.40
C VAL A 5 1.39 -5.94 10.04
N LEU A 6 0.23 -5.30 9.88
CA LEU A 6 -0.16 -4.63 8.63
C LEU A 6 0.84 -3.55 8.21
N ARG A 7 1.38 -2.77 9.16
CA ARG A 7 2.43 -1.78 8.88
C ARG A 7 3.77 -2.37 8.41
N LYS A 8 4.03 -3.65 8.68
CA LYS A 8 5.21 -4.36 8.17
C LYS A 8 5.01 -4.89 6.74
N TYR A 9 3.78 -4.93 6.29
CA TYR A 9 3.49 -5.24 4.90
C TYR A 9 4.05 -4.11 4.02
N ALA A 10 5.12 -4.35 3.35
CA ALA A 10 5.80 -3.36 2.48
C ALA A 10 5.66 -3.74 1.00
N GLY A 11 4.56 -4.43 0.66
CA GLY A 11 4.34 -4.92 -0.69
C GLY A 11 5.52 -5.74 -1.18
N PHE A 12 5.85 -6.76 -0.59
CA PHE A 12 6.90 -7.77 -0.76
C PHE A 12 7.59 -7.88 -2.14
N GLY A 13 7.82 -6.75 -2.83
CA GLY A 13 8.46 -6.72 -4.13
C GLY A 13 9.79 -7.49 -4.14
N GLY A 14 9.87 -8.51 -5.00
CA GLY A 14 11.06 -9.33 -5.15
C GLY A 14 11.30 -10.38 -4.06
N LEU A 15 10.46 -10.50 -3.04
CA LEU A 15 10.65 -11.46 -1.95
C LEU A 15 10.10 -12.85 -2.29
N LYS A 16 10.97 -13.84 -2.26
CA LYS A 16 10.62 -15.23 -2.62
C LYS A 16 9.90 -15.98 -1.52
N CYS A 17 10.09 -15.60 -0.25
CA CYS A 17 9.45 -16.27 0.89
C CYS A 17 7.91 -16.27 0.83
N ILE A 18 7.33 -15.33 0.08
CA ILE A 18 5.89 -15.21 -0.14
C ILE A 18 5.33 -16.27 -1.07
N LEU A 19 6.15 -16.74 -2.02
CA LEU A 19 5.74 -17.71 -3.03
C LEU A 19 5.67 -19.13 -2.47
N ASN A 20 6.26 -19.38 -1.30
CA ASN A 20 6.26 -20.69 -0.68
C ASN A 20 4.96 -20.91 0.10
N ASP A 21 4.22 -21.96 -0.26
CA ASP A 21 3.03 -22.39 0.49
C ASP A 21 3.37 -23.00 1.85
N ALA A 22 4.65 -23.22 2.13
CA ALA A 22 5.09 -23.95 3.29
C ALA A 22 5.46 -23.04 4.44
N ASN A 23 5.06 -23.43 5.63
CA ASN A 23 5.67 -23.05 6.89
C ASN A 23 7.13 -23.53 7.02
N GLU A 24 7.77 -23.89 5.92
CA GLU A 24 9.05 -24.59 5.90
C GLU A 24 10.15 -23.66 5.45
N LEU A 25 11.09 -23.47 6.36
CA LEU A 25 12.42 -22.93 6.10
C LEU A 25 13.28 -23.86 5.20
N ALA A 26 12.68 -24.88 4.60
CA ALA A 26 13.40 -25.91 3.82
C ALA A 26 14.25 -25.34 2.65
N ASP A 27 13.84 -24.20 2.10
CA ASP A 27 14.57 -23.51 1.03
C ASP A 27 15.28 -22.22 1.50
N ALA A 28 15.38 -21.98 2.79
CA ALA A 28 15.97 -20.77 3.36
C ALA A 28 17.42 -20.51 2.90
N ALA A 29 18.16 -21.55 2.49
CA ALA A 29 19.50 -21.41 1.93
C ALA A 29 19.53 -20.63 0.59
N LYS A 30 18.39 -20.50 -0.09
CA LYS A 30 18.24 -19.76 -1.35
C LYS A 30 17.61 -18.37 -1.16
N TRP A 31 17.25 -18.02 0.07
CA TRP A 31 16.60 -16.77 0.39
C TRP A 31 17.59 -15.64 0.61
N SER A 32 17.20 -14.42 0.29
CA SER A 32 17.93 -13.23 0.66
C SER A 32 17.83 -12.98 2.17
N LYS A 33 18.67 -12.10 2.70
CA LYS A 33 18.57 -11.66 4.10
C LYS A 33 17.18 -11.09 4.40
N SER A 34 16.62 -10.31 3.47
CA SER A 34 15.27 -9.73 3.59
C SER A 34 14.18 -10.80 3.61
N ASP A 35 14.30 -11.87 2.82
CA ASP A 35 13.35 -12.99 2.88
C ASP A 35 13.33 -13.63 4.29
N ILE A 36 14.51 -13.84 4.87
CA ILE A 36 14.62 -14.44 6.20
C ILE A 36 14.02 -13.54 7.28
N GLU A 37 14.30 -12.24 7.22
CA GLU A 37 13.80 -11.25 8.18
C GLU A 37 12.27 -11.08 8.10
N LEU A 38 11.68 -11.21 6.90
CA LEU A 38 10.25 -11.02 6.66
C LEU A 38 9.43 -12.32 6.70
N PHE A 39 10.08 -13.48 6.85
CA PHE A 39 9.36 -14.75 6.88
C PHE A 39 8.32 -14.81 8.01
N ALA A 40 8.70 -14.50 9.24
CA ALA A 40 7.78 -14.53 10.37
C ALA A 40 6.64 -13.50 10.24
N PRO A 41 6.87 -12.24 9.87
CA PRO A 41 5.80 -11.32 9.52
C PRO A 41 4.87 -11.82 8.40
N THR A 42 5.40 -12.51 7.41
CA THR A 42 4.58 -13.08 6.31
C THR A 42 3.67 -14.20 6.80
N VAL A 43 4.15 -15.08 7.65
CA VAL A 43 3.35 -16.15 8.27
C VAL A 43 2.20 -15.54 9.09
N GLU A 44 2.50 -14.52 9.88
CA GLU A 44 1.47 -13.84 10.68
C GLU A 44 0.45 -13.11 9.80
N LEU A 45 0.89 -12.45 8.72
CA LEU A 45 -0.02 -11.83 7.76
C LEU A 45 -0.97 -12.86 7.11
N ARG A 46 -0.45 -14.02 6.70
CA ARG A 46 -1.27 -15.11 6.15
C ARG A 46 -2.32 -15.60 7.15
N ARG A 47 -1.93 -15.70 8.44
CA ARG A 47 -2.86 -16.05 9.52
C ARG A 47 -3.97 -15.02 9.62
N LEU A 48 -3.65 -13.72 9.65
CA LEU A 48 -4.64 -12.66 9.69
C LEU A 48 -5.55 -12.69 8.45
N ILE A 49 -5.01 -12.87 7.26
CA ILE A 49 -5.81 -13.01 6.03
C ILE A 49 -6.80 -14.16 6.16
N HIS A 50 -6.35 -15.32 6.66
CA HIS A 50 -7.22 -16.48 6.87
C HIS A 50 -8.32 -16.18 7.89
N ASP A 51 -7.98 -15.63 9.05
CA ASP A 51 -8.89 -15.37 10.16
C ASP A 51 -9.98 -14.33 9.83
N TYR A 52 -9.67 -13.38 8.94
CA TYR A 52 -10.58 -12.33 8.49
C TYR A 52 -11.27 -12.61 7.15
N SER A 53 -10.96 -13.73 6.48
CA SER A 53 -11.66 -14.16 5.27
C SER A 53 -12.99 -14.83 5.62
N HIS A 54 -14.06 -14.44 4.94
CA HIS A 54 -15.39 -14.99 5.18
C HIS A 54 -15.58 -16.40 4.57
N ASN A 55 -14.74 -16.78 3.62
CA ASN A 55 -14.80 -18.08 2.94
C ASN A 55 -13.47 -18.35 2.19
N ASP A 56 -13.30 -19.60 1.73
CA ASP A 56 -12.09 -20.06 1.04
C ASP A 56 -11.81 -19.29 -0.25
N ARG A 57 -12.82 -18.82 -0.94
CA ARG A 57 -12.66 -18.03 -2.16
C ARG A 57 -12.04 -16.68 -1.85
N GLU A 58 -12.55 -15.99 -0.85
CA GLU A 58 -12.01 -14.70 -0.43
C GLU A 58 -10.56 -14.84 0.07
N PHE A 59 -10.28 -15.88 0.85
CA PHE A 59 -8.92 -16.22 1.26
C PHE A 59 -8.00 -16.41 0.06
N LYS A 60 -8.44 -17.16 -0.93
CA LYS A 60 -7.67 -17.38 -2.15
C LYS A 60 -7.43 -16.08 -2.92
N ASP A 61 -8.45 -15.24 -3.07
CA ASP A 61 -8.35 -13.96 -3.78
C ASP A 61 -7.31 -13.04 -3.10
N TYR A 62 -7.27 -12.98 -1.77
CA TYR A 62 -6.24 -12.26 -1.02
C TYR A 62 -4.85 -12.87 -1.18
N MET A 63 -4.74 -14.19 -1.17
CA MET A 63 -3.45 -14.86 -1.35
C MET A 63 -2.90 -14.68 -2.78
N ASP A 64 -3.75 -14.67 -3.79
CA ASP A 64 -3.36 -14.40 -5.17
C ASP A 64 -2.91 -12.92 -5.33
N SER A 65 -3.59 -11.98 -4.68
CA SER A 65 -3.18 -10.58 -4.57
C SER A 65 -1.81 -10.44 -3.88
N LEU A 66 -1.61 -11.12 -2.76
CA LEU A 66 -0.33 -11.14 -2.05
C LEU A 66 0.82 -11.63 -2.96
N LYS A 67 0.60 -12.72 -3.70
CA LYS A 67 1.58 -13.28 -4.63
C LYS A 67 1.88 -12.32 -5.79
N ALA A 68 0.86 -11.66 -6.32
CA ALA A 68 1.01 -10.67 -7.38
C ALA A 68 1.85 -9.46 -6.93
N SER A 69 1.76 -9.06 -5.67
CA SER A 69 2.50 -7.93 -5.10
C SER A 69 4.02 -8.11 -5.18
N VAL A 70 4.52 -9.35 -5.20
CA VAL A 70 5.96 -9.68 -5.37
C VAL A 70 6.53 -9.07 -6.65
N LEU A 71 5.72 -8.94 -7.70
CA LEU A 71 6.14 -8.43 -9.00
C LEU A 71 5.90 -6.93 -9.17
N THR A 72 4.97 -6.36 -8.41
CA THR A 72 4.45 -5.01 -8.67
C THR A 72 4.64 -4.03 -7.52
N ALA A 73 4.90 -4.51 -6.31
CA ALA A 73 4.95 -3.65 -5.14
C ALA A 73 6.35 -3.08 -4.90
N PHE A 74 6.64 -1.96 -5.54
CA PHE A 74 7.82 -1.14 -5.27
C PHE A 74 7.33 0.22 -4.78
N TYR A 75 7.74 0.61 -3.58
CA TYR A 75 7.28 1.85 -2.95
C TYR A 75 8.38 2.91 -2.91
N THR A 76 7.95 4.16 -2.95
CA THR A 76 8.87 5.30 -2.80
C THR A 76 9.41 5.35 -1.37
N ASP A 77 10.70 5.61 -1.24
CA ASP A 77 11.33 5.84 0.08
C ASP A 77 10.63 7.02 0.79
N ASN A 78 10.23 6.79 2.03
CA ASN A 78 9.51 7.77 2.84
C ASN A 78 10.25 9.12 2.96
N ARG A 79 11.59 9.12 2.91
CA ARG A 79 12.38 10.35 2.93
C ARG A 79 12.13 11.23 1.72
N ILE A 80 11.87 10.63 0.55
CA ILE A 80 11.53 11.37 -0.68
C ILE A 80 10.12 11.95 -0.54
N VAL A 81 9.18 11.15 -0.08
CA VAL A 81 7.79 11.55 0.12
C VAL A 81 7.70 12.68 1.15
N ASP A 82 8.42 12.55 2.26
CA ASP A 82 8.50 13.58 3.31
C ASP A 82 9.12 14.89 2.78
N ALA A 83 10.18 14.80 1.98
CA ALA A 83 10.79 15.98 1.37
C ALA A 83 9.83 16.73 0.44
N ILE A 84 9.00 16.01 -0.31
CA ILE A 84 7.97 16.60 -1.19
C ILE A 84 6.92 17.33 -0.32
N SER A 85 6.37 16.69 0.68
CA SER A 85 5.34 17.28 1.54
C SER A 85 5.89 18.45 2.38
N ASP A 86 7.16 18.38 2.83
CA ASP A 86 7.84 19.49 3.51
C ASP A 86 8.06 20.69 2.56
N ALA A 87 8.45 20.43 1.32
CA ALA A 87 8.64 21.50 0.34
C ALA A 87 7.33 22.23 0.03
N LEU A 88 6.22 21.51 -0.13
CA LEU A 88 4.89 22.12 -0.33
C LEU A 88 4.48 22.97 0.88
N LYS A 89 4.68 22.45 2.09
CA LYS A 89 4.40 23.19 3.32
C LYS A 89 5.27 24.45 3.45
N TYR A 90 6.57 24.32 3.15
CA TYR A 90 7.52 25.45 3.18
C TYR A 90 7.14 26.56 2.19
N GLN A 91 6.63 26.20 1.03
CA GLN A 91 6.14 27.13 0.01
C GLN A 91 4.77 27.74 0.36
N GLY A 92 4.18 27.38 1.50
CA GLY A 92 2.87 27.88 1.93
C GLY A 92 1.71 27.35 1.11
N VAL A 93 1.86 26.20 0.43
CA VAL A 93 0.76 25.58 -0.30
C VAL A 93 -0.26 25.06 0.69
N GLU A 94 -1.49 25.57 0.61
CA GLU A 94 -2.62 25.06 1.37
C GLU A 94 -3.23 23.85 0.64
N ILE A 95 -3.43 22.75 1.36
CA ILE A 95 -4.04 21.53 0.84
C ILE A 95 -5.25 21.19 1.69
N LYS A 96 -6.43 21.29 1.10
CA LYS A 96 -7.73 20.94 1.69
C LYS A 96 -8.26 19.63 1.11
N SER A 97 -7.83 19.29 -0.11
CA SER A 97 -8.22 18.08 -0.82
C SER A 97 -7.03 17.46 -1.53
N PHE A 98 -6.82 16.17 -1.28
CA PHE A 98 -5.68 15.43 -1.77
C PHE A 98 -6.10 14.13 -2.46
N LEU A 99 -5.56 13.88 -3.65
CA LEU A 99 -5.78 12.67 -4.42
C LEU A 99 -4.51 11.83 -4.49
N GLU A 100 -4.60 10.55 -4.15
CA GLU A 100 -3.56 9.56 -4.39
C GLU A 100 -4.07 8.46 -5.33
N PRO A 101 -3.73 8.51 -6.64
CA PRO A 101 -4.26 7.61 -7.66
C PRO A 101 -3.73 6.17 -7.61
N SER A 102 -2.64 5.93 -6.90
CA SER A 102 -1.99 4.61 -6.76
C SER A 102 -1.37 4.53 -5.36
N ALA A 103 -2.25 4.40 -4.37
CA ALA A 103 -1.89 4.71 -2.99
C ALA A 103 -0.94 3.69 -2.34
N GLY A 104 -0.95 2.45 -2.81
CA GLY A 104 -0.20 1.41 -2.12
C GLY A 104 -0.63 1.31 -0.66
N GLN A 105 0.32 1.44 0.25
CA GLN A 105 0.05 1.51 1.69
C GLN A 105 -0.23 2.91 2.23
N GLY A 106 -0.22 3.94 1.37
CA GLY A 106 -0.49 5.31 1.77
C GLY A 106 0.75 6.08 2.26
N ALA A 107 1.91 5.88 1.67
CA ALA A 107 3.12 6.60 2.05
C ALA A 107 2.97 8.13 1.92
N PHE A 108 2.33 8.61 0.84
CA PHE A 108 2.00 10.02 0.67
C PHE A 108 0.94 10.47 1.68
N ILE A 109 -0.08 9.64 1.93
CA ILE A 109 -1.13 9.93 2.92
C ILE A 109 -0.50 10.09 4.31
N ASP A 110 0.34 9.13 4.72
CA ASP A 110 1.08 9.20 6.00
C ASP A 110 1.89 10.49 6.11
N SER A 111 2.59 10.88 5.06
CA SER A 111 3.43 12.08 5.07
C SER A 111 2.61 13.36 5.09
N PHE A 112 1.53 13.44 4.30
CA PHE A 112 0.67 14.64 4.24
C PHE A 112 -0.15 14.83 5.51
N LEU A 113 -0.59 13.73 6.16
CA LEU A 113 -1.39 13.83 7.40
C LEU A 113 -0.55 13.85 8.68
N ARG A 114 0.77 13.54 8.58
CA ARG A 114 1.65 13.48 9.75
C ARG A 114 1.82 14.85 10.41
N ASN A 115 1.81 14.84 11.77
CA ASN A 115 2.04 16.03 12.60
C ASN A 115 1.14 17.23 12.25
N ASP A 116 -0.12 16.95 11.92
CA ASP A 116 -1.09 17.98 11.51
C ASP A 116 -0.55 18.90 10.40
N ARG A 117 0.23 18.33 9.47
CA ARG A 117 0.82 19.11 8.38
C ARG A 117 -0.25 19.77 7.51
N TYR A 118 -1.33 19.04 7.21
CA TYR A 118 -2.51 19.52 6.53
C TYR A 118 -3.78 19.09 7.32
N PRO A 119 -4.10 19.74 8.42
CA PRO A 119 -5.19 19.34 9.30
C PRO A 119 -6.54 19.44 8.59
N GLY A 120 -7.33 18.36 8.65
CA GLY A 120 -8.66 18.32 8.06
C GLY A 120 -8.69 18.18 6.55
N ALA A 121 -7.55 17.92 5.87
CA ALA A 121 -7.55 17.67 4.45
C ALA A 121 -8.37 16.41 4.11
N GLU A 122 -9.28 16.55 3.14
CA GLU A 122 -10.00 15.42 2.56
C GLU A 122 -9.07 14.61 1.67
N VAL A 123 -9.04 13.29 1.85
CA VAL A 123 -8.19 12.39 1.07
C VAL A 123 -9.03 11.38 0.35
N LEU A 124 -8.85 11.30 -0.97
CA LEU A 124 -9.35 10.23 -1.82
C LEU A 124 -8.16 9.40 -2.34
N ALA A 125 -8.18 8.10 -2.07
CA ALA A 125 -7.13 7.18 -2.48
C ALA A 125 -7.70 6.06 -3.36
N TYR A 126 -7.00 5.77 -4.46
CA TYR A 126 -7.26 4.61 -5.30
C TYR A 126 -6.14 3.59 -5.13
N GLU A 127 -6.51 2.33 -4.93
CA GLU A 127 -5.59 1.20 -4.93
C GLU A 127 -6.24 0.02 -5.65
N LYS A 128 -5.59 -0.44 -6.71
CA LYS A 128 -6.15 -1.49 -7.57
C LYS A 128 -6.00 -2.89 -6.97
N ASP A 129 -4.90 -3.13 -6.26
CA ASP A 129 -4.64 -4.41 -5.62
C ASP A 129 -5.56 -4.62 -4.41
N LEU A 130 -6.25 -5.76 -4.40
CA LEU A 130 -7.28 -6.05 -3.40
C LEU A 130 -6.74 -6.06 -1.98
N LEU A 131 -5.65 -6.80 -1.74
CA LEU A 131 -5.08 -6.93 -0.39
C LEU A 131 -4.48 -5.61 0.07
N THR A 132 -3.68 -4.97 -0.77
CA THR A 132 -3.07 -3.67 -0.46
C THR A 132 -4.12 -2.61 -0.15
N GLY A 133 -5.20 -2.55 -0.94
CA GLY A 133 -6.31 -1.62 -0.69
C GLY A 133 -7.06 -1.89 0.62
N LYS A 134 -7.23 -3.15 1.00
CA LYS A 134 -7.81 -3.52 2.31
C LYS A 134 -6.89 -3.12 3.46
N ILE A 135 -5.58 -3.34 3.32
CA ILE A 135 -4.58 -2.91 4.30
C ILE A 135 -4.59 -1.38 4.43
N LEU A 136 -4.58 -0.65 3.30
CA LEU A 136 -4.69 0.81 3.28
C LEU A 136 -5.91 1.30 4.04
N SER A 137 -7.09 0.72 3.76
CA SER A 137 -8.33 1.08 4.46
C SER A 137 -8.26 0.82 5.98
N ALA A 138 -7.59 -0.25 6.38
CA ALA A 138 -7.42 -0.59 7.81
C ALA A 138 -6.42 0.34 8.50
N LEU A 139 -5.37 0.78 7.80
CA LEU A 139 -4.36 1.71 8.33
C LEU A 139 -4.86 3.15 8.40
N HIS A 140 -5.77 3.54 7.49
CA HIS A 140 -6.28 4.89 7.32
C HIS A 140 -7.82 4.92 7.30
N PRO A 141 -8.50 4.58 8.39
CA PRO A 141 -9.97 4.47 8.41
C PRO A 141 -10.70 5.81 8.24
N SER A 142 -10.00 6.93 8.34
CA SER A 142 -10.57 8.27 8.21
C SER A 142 -10.56 8.82 6.78
N ILE A 143 -9.92 8.14 5.84
CA ILE A 143 -9.88 8.57 4.44
C ILE A 143 -10.86 7.78 3.58
N LEU A 144 -11.20 8.31 2.41
CA LEU A 144 -11.99 7.59 1.42
C LEU A 144 -11.07 6.75 0.53
N THR A 145 -11.11 5.43 0.71
CA THR A 145 -10.36 4.48 -0.11
C THR A 145 -11.26 3.80 -1.13
N ARG A 146 -10.87 3.81 -2.40
CA ARG A 146 -11.46 3.06 -3.51
C ARG A 146 -10.54 1.91 -3.90
N ILE A 147 -11.00 0.66 -3.73
CA ILE A 147 -10.23 -0.53 -4.11
C ILE A 147 -10.54 -0.88 -5.56
N GLU A 148 -10.01 -0.08 -6.46
CA GLU A 148 -10.21 -0.18 -7.90
C GLU A 148 -9.16 0.67 -8.62
N GLY A 149 -9.06 0.50 -9.95
CA GLY A 149 -8.13 1.30 -10.74
C GLY A 149 -8.59 2.75 -10.87
N PHE A 150 -7.62 3.67 -10.86
CA PHE A 150 -7.87 5.11 -10.96
C PHE A 150 -8.61 5.52 -12.24
N GLU A 151 -8.56 4.71 -13.28
CA GLU A 151 -9.31 4.94 -14.53
C GLU A 151 -10.83 5.03 -14.33
N LYS A 152 -11.32 4.63 -13.15
CA LYS A 152 -12.74 4.67 -12.77
C LYS A 152 -13.13 5.94 -12.01
N ILE A 153 -12.22 6.90 -11.86
CA ILE A 153 -12.53 8.15 -11.16
C ILE A 153 -13.72 8.87 -11.80
N GLU A 154 -14.62 9.33 -10.97
CA GLU A 154 -15.82 10.04 -11.40
C GLU A 154 -15.46 11.43 -11.96
N ARG A 155 -16.16 11.86 -13.00
CA ARG A 155 -15.94 13.17 -13.66
C ARG A 155 -16.14 14.36 -12.74
N ASP A 156 -16.94 14.21 -11.70
CA ASP A 156 -17.24 15.26 -10.72
C ASP A 156 -15.99 15.66 -9.91
N PHE A 157 -14.96 14.84 -9.92
CA PHE A 157 -13.66 15.15 -9.31
C PHE A 157 -12.73 15.98 -10.21
N ASN A 158 -13.13 16.35 -11.41
CA ASN A 158 -12.33 17.22 -12.26
C ASN A 158 -12.12 18.60 -11.62
N GLY A 159 -10.86 18.95 -11.35
CA GLY A 159 -10.51 20.21 -10.72
C GLY A 159 -10.87 20.30 -9.22
N TYR A 160 -11.22 19.19 -8.59
CA TYR A 160 -11.61 19.15 -7.19
C TYR A 160 -10.43 19.19 -6.23
N PHE A 161 -9.33 18.50 -6.58
CA PHE A 161 -8.20 18.34 -5.67
C PHE A 161 -7.17 19.46 -5.80
N ASP A 162 -6.71 19.96 -4.66
CA ASP A 162 -5.61 20.94 -4.60
C ASP A 162 -4.28 20.31 -4.99
N VAL A 163 -4.08 19.03 -4.62
CA VAL A 163 -2.89 18.26 -4.95
C VAL A 163 -3.27 16.83 -5.32
N ALA A 164 -2.64 16.32 -6.36
CA ALA A 164 -2.58 14.89 -6.66
C ALA A 164 -1.11 14.45 -6.62
N ALA A 165 -0.77 13.44 -5.84
CA ALA A 165 0.56 12.88 -5.76
C ALA A 165 0.49 11.36 -5.81
N CYS A 166 1.37 10.76 -6.60
CA CYS A 166 1.50 9.31 -6.70
C CYS A 166 2.90 8.92 -7.15
N TYR A 167 3.25 7.68 -6.90
CA TYR A 167 4.38 7.04 -7.55
C TYR A 167 3.89 6.19 -8.72
N VAL A 168 4.26 6.59 -9.93
CA VAL A 168 3.95 5.80 -11.13
C VAL A 168 5.05 4.77 -11.32
N LEU A 169 4.70 3.49 -11.20
CA LEU A 169 5.60 2.39 -11.49
C LEU A 169 5.93 2.38 -12.99
N PHE A 170 7.19 2.57 -13.31
CA PHE A 170 7.73 2.24 -14.61
C PHE A 170 8.11 0.75 -14.59
N GLY A 171 7.16 -0.12 -14.94
CA GLY A 171 7.43 -1.54 -15.16
C GLY A 171 7.72 -1.82 -16.62
N ASP A 172 8.49 -2.87 -16.91
CA ASP A 172 8.58 -3.44 -18.24
C ASP A 172 7.21 -4.02 -18.62
N PHE A 173 6.37 -3.20 -19.20
CA PHE A 173 5.14 -3.67 -19.83
C PHE A 173 5.53 -4.32 -21.14
N VAL A 174 5.54 -5.65 -21.18
CA VAL A 174 5.55 -6.38 -22.45
C VAL A 174 4.16 -6.19 -23.06
N VAL A 175 4.09 -5.41 -24.13
CA VAL A 175 2.90 -5.22 -24.95
C VAL A 175 2.69 -6.45 -25.83
#